data_31db6ab9ce66ff252703e55137f64d93
#
_entry.id   31db6ab9ce66ff252703e55137f64d93
#
_cell.length_a   1.000
_cell.length_b   1.000
_cell.length_c   1.000
_cell.angle_alpha   90.00
_cell.angle_beta   90.00
_cell.angle_gamma   90.00
#
_symmetry.space_group_name_H-M   'P 1'
#
loop_
_entity.id
_entity.type
_entity.pdbx_description
1 polymer ?
#
loop_
_entity_poly.entity_id
_entity_poly.type
_entity_poly.pdbx_seq_one_letter_code
_entity_poly.pdbx_strand_id
1 'polypeptide(L)'
;MRILADENVPEAYVSALRGDGHEVVYSRDVEALGMAAPDDAVLAHAETEDLAVLSTDVKDFADRDVAVPVFVAPQDMTGGEVRAAVSRVELLAFDPAEADPIWLSGV
;
A
#
# COMPACT_ATOMS: atom_id res chain seq x y z
N MET A 1 3.76 6.27 8.67
CA MET A 1 3.08 4.97 8.43
C MET A 1 4.08 3.99 7.84
N ARG A 2 3.98 2.74 8.16
CA ARG A 2 4.81 1.68 7.59
C ARG A 2 4.04 1.00 6.47
N ILE A 3 4.61 0.94 5.28
CA ILE A 3 3.90 0.51 4.06
C ILE A 3 4.69 -0.57 3.35
N LEU A 4 4.00 -1.64 2.96
CA LEU A 4 4.54 -2.68 2.08
C LEU A 4 3.97 -2.45 0.68
N ALA A 5 4.82 -2.09 -0.27
CA ALA A 5 4.42 -1.84 -1.65
C ALA A 5 4.57 -3.12 -2.49
N ASP A 6 3.52 -3.48 -3.22
CA ASP A 6 3.58 -4.53 -4.22
C ASP A 6 4.64 -4.18 -5.28
N GLU A 7 5.29 -5.19 -5.84
CA GLU A 7 6.39 -5.00 -6.80
C GLU A 7 6.00 -4.20 -8.05
N ASN A 8 4.72 -4.15 -8.39
CA ASN A 8 4.21 -3.41 -9.55
C ASN A 8 3.97 -1.92 -9.27
N VAL A 9 4.14 -1.46 -8.04
CA VAL A 9 3.95 -0.06 -7.68
C VAL A 9 5.09 0.78 -8.27
N PRO A 10 4.77 1.88 -8.99
CA PRO A 10 5.81 2.75 -9.55
C PRO A 10 6.74 3.32 -8.48
N GLU A 11 8.03 3.40 -8.79
CA GLU A 11 9.02 3.94 -7.86
C GLU A 11 8.74 5.39 -7.46
N ALA A 12 8.10 6.16 -8.35
CA ALA A 12 7.70 7.54 -8.04
C ALA A 12 6.78 7.62 -6.83
N TYR A 13 5.87 6.64 -6.66
CA TYR A 13 4.97 6.58 -5.51
C TYR A 13 5.75 6.31 -4.22
N VAL A 14 6.63 5.32 -4.27
CA VAL A 14 7.45 4.94 -3.12
C VAL A 14 8.36 6.09 -2.70
N SER A 15 9.03 6.73 -3.66
CA SER A 15 9.91 7.86 -3.38
C SER A 15 9.17 9.02 -2.74
N ALA A 16 7.97 9.34 -3.24
CA ALA A 16 7.17 10.43 -2.68
C ALA A 16 6.71 10.12 -1.24
N LEU A 17 6.30 8.89 -0.98
CA LEU A 17 5.89 8.49 0.37
C LEU A 17 7.07 8.49 1.34
N ARG A 18 8.23 8.01 0.91
CA ARG A 18 9.45 8.07 1.73
C ARG A 18 9.85 9.51 2.04
N GLY A 19 9.70 10.41 1.06
CA GLY A 19 9.96 11.83 1.24
C GLY A 19 9.04 12.48 2.25
N ASP A 20 7.85 11.92 2.45
CA ASP A 20 6.86 12.42 3.42
C ASP A 20 7.01 11.75 4.81
N GLY A 21 8.05 10.98 5.02
CA GLY A 21 8.36 10.36 6.30
C GLY A 21 7.81 8.95 6.52
N HIS A 22 7.17 8.35 5.50
CA HIS A 22 6.70 6.97 5.61
C HIS A 22 7.85 5.99 5.41
N GLU A 23 7.80 4.86 6.13
CA GLU A 23 8.68 3.73 5.87
C GLU A 23 8.01 2.86 4.80
N VAL A 24 8.62 2.78 3.63
CA VAL A 24 8.08 2.00 2.51
C VAL A 24 9.11 0.97 2.06
N VAL A 25 8.68 -0.28 1.97
CA VAL A 25 9.50 -1.38 1.44
C VAL A 25 8.75 -2.07 0.33
N TYR A 26 9.45 -2.42 -0.75
CA TYR A 26 8.89 -3.26 -1.80
C TYR A 26 8.85 -4.72 -1.37
N SER A 27 7.78 -5.44 -1.76
CA SER A 27 7.66 -6.86 -1.49
C SER A 27 8.84 -7.66 -2.07
N ARG A 28 9.33 -7.25 -3.24
CA ARG A 28 10.49 -7.89 -3.88
C ARG A 28 11.78 -7.79 -3.08
N ASP A 29 11.88 -6.77 -2.22
CA ASP A 29 13.06 -6.52 -1.38
C ASP A 29 12.96 -7.18 0.00
N VAL A 30 11.83 -7.78 0.31
CA VAL A 30 11.64 -8.51 1.56
C VAL A 30 12.19 -9.93 1.37
N GLU A 31 13.16 -10.32 2.18
CA GLU A 31 13.83 -11.62 2.06
C GLU A 31 12.85 -12.79 2.07
N ALA A 32 11.82 -12.72 2.92
CA ALA A 32 10.83 -13.79 3.05
C ALA A 32 9.87 -13.87 1.85
N LEU A 33 9.75 -12.81 1.05
CA LEU A 33 8.80 -12.75 -0.06
C LEU A 33 9.48 -12.92 -1.42
N GLY A 34 10.53 -12.16 -1.68
CA GLY A 34 11.22 -12.17 -2.96
C GLY A 34 10.37 -11.62 -4.11
N MET A 35 10.87 -11.80 -5.34
CA MET A 35 10.17 -11.37 -6.54
C MET A 35 9.00 -12.28 -6.85
N ALA A 36 7.94 -11.71 -7.42
CA ALA A 36 6.73 -12.43 -7.85
C ALA A 36 6.04 -13.20 -6.71
N ALA A 37 6.13 -12.72 -5.48
CA ALA A 37 5.43 -13.33 -4.35
C ALA A 37 3.91 -13.29 -4.59
N PRO A 38 3.18 -14.37 -4.27
CA PRO A 38 1.71 -14.36 -4.37
C PRO A 38 1.09 -13.32 -3.44
N ASP A 39 -0.08 -12.80 -3.82
CA ASP A 39 -0.78 -11.78 -3.01
C ASP A 39 -1.06 -12.25 -1.59
N ASP A 40 -1.40 -13.53 -1.42
CA ASP A 40 -1.61 -14.12 -0.09
C ASP A 40 -0.37 -14.01 0.80
N ALA A 41 0.81 -14.24 0.23
CA ALA A 41 2.06 -14.14 0.96
C ALA A 41 2.38 -12.67 1.33
N VAL A 42 2.10 -11.75 0.42
CA VAL A 42 2.28 -10.31 0.67
C VAL A 42 1.38 -9.85 1.81
N LEU A 43 0.10 -10.22 1.78
CA LEU A 43 -0.86 -9.87 2.83
C LEU A 43 -0.48 -10.50 4.18
N ALA A 44 -0.09 -11.77 4.18
CA ALA A 44 0.32 -12.45 5.40
C ALA A 44 1.53 -11.78 6.04
N HIS A 45 2.50 -11.36 5.23
CA HIS A 45 3.67 -10.64 5.72
C HIS A 45 3.27 -9.28 6.31
N ALA A 46 2.39 -8.55 5.61
CA ALA A 46 1.91 -7.25 6.09
C ALA A 46 1.17 -7.38 7.43
N GLU A 47 0.34 -8.40 7.59
CA GLU A 47 -0.36 -8.65 8.86
C GLU A 47 0.61 -8.99 9.98
N THR A 48 1.61 -9.85 9.70
CA THR A 48 2.61 -10.25 10.69
C THR A 48 3.44 -9.07 11.17
N GLU A 49 3.81 -8.18 10.25
CA GLU A 49 4.68 -7.03 10.53
C GLU A 49 3.91 -5.73 10.80
N ASP A 50 2.58 -5.79 10.77
CA ASP A 50 1.71 -4.62 10.97
C ASP A 50 2.00 -3.49 9.98
N LEU A 51 2.01 -3.84 8.69
CA LEU A 51 2.27 -2.91 7.58
C LEU A 51 0.98 -2.65 6.81
N ALA A 52 0.79 -1.40 6.36
CA ALA A 52 -0.22 -1.13 5.33
C ALA A 52 0.27 -1.66 3.99
N VAL A 53 -0.65 -2.02 3.11
CA VAL A 53 -0.31 -2.51 1.76
C VAL A 53 -0.66 -1.44 0.74
N LEU A 54 0.25 -1.20 -0.20
CA LEU A 54 0.01 -0.35 -1.36
C LEU A 54 0.10 -1.19 -2.64
N SER A 55 -0.95 -1.17 -3.44
CA SER A 55 -1.03 -1.92 -4.69
C SER A 55 -1.62 -1.07 -5.80
N THR A 56 -1.44 -1.49 -7.04
CA THR A 56 -2.06 -0.87 -8.22
C THR A 56 -3.18 -1.74 -8.80
N ASP A 57 -3.44 -2.90 -8.22
CA ASP A 57 -4.46 -3.82 -8.72
C ASP A 57 -5.47 -4.17 -7.63
N VAL A 58 -6.68 -3.64 -7.75
CA VAL A 58 -7.76 -3.89 -6.80
C VAL A 58 -8.22 -5.35 -6.80
N LYS A 59 -8.12 -6.05 -7.93
CA LYS A 59 -8.57 -7.44 -8.04
C LYS A 59 -7.83 -8.37 -7.10
N ASP A 60 -6.58 -8.04 -6.80
CA ASP A 60 -5.74 -8.87 -5.96
C ASP A 60 -6.18 -8.85 -4.50
N PHE A 61 -6.87 -7.79 -4.06
CA PHE A 61 -7.13 -7.55 -2.64
C PHE A 61 -8.60 -7.30 -2.30
N ALA A 62 -9.47 -7.04 -3.29
CA ALA A 62 -10.84 -6.57 -3.05
C ALA A 62 -11.71 -7.56 -2.27
N ASP A 63 -11.52 -8.86 -2.50
CA ASP A 63 -12.33 -9.91 -1.89
C ASP A 63 -11.64 -10.58 -0.69
N ARG A 64 -10.54 -10.02 -0.21
CA ARG A 64 -9.78 -10.59 0.88
C ARG A 64 -10.15 -9.95 2.20
N ASP A 65 -10.27 -10.79 3.23
CA ASP A 65 -10.47 -10.34 4.60
C ASP A 65 -9.08 -10.11 5.21
N VAL A 66 -8.71 -8.84 5.36
CA VAL A 66 -7.37 -8.47 5.82
C VAL A 66 -7.46 -7.58 7.07
N ALA A 67 -6.46 -7.72 7.94
CA ALA A 67 -6.38 -6.99 9.19
C ALA A 67 -5.50 -5.74 9.11
N VAL A 68 -5.07 -5.34 7.91
CA VAL A 68 -4.23 -4.16 7.69
C VAL A 68 -4.84 -3.25 6.63
N PRO A 69 -4.53 -1.94 6.65
CA PRO A 69 -5.01 -1.04 5.60
C PRO A 69 -4.48 -1.45 4.22
N VAL A 70 -5.34 -1.43 3.22
CA VAL A 70 -4.96 -1.67 1.83
C VAL A 70 -5.28 -0.44 1.00
N PHE A 71 -4.26 0.16 0.41
CA PHE A 71 -4.41 1.30 -0.49
C PHE A 71 -4.24 0.82 -1.93
N VAL A 72 -5.16 1.21 -2.79
CA VAL A 72 -5.09 0.89 -4.22
C VAL A 72 -4.94 2.19 -5.00
N ALA A 73 -3.84 2.31 -5.73
CA ALA A 73 -3.54 3.50 -6.53
C ALA A 73 -3.52 3.16 -8.01
N PRO A 74 -4.18 3.94 -8.88
CA PRO A 74 -4.02 3.77 -10.32
C PRO A 74 -2.57 4.04 -10.72
N GLN A 75 -2.13 3.42 -11.82
CA GLN A 75 -0.75 3.58 -12.28
C GLN A 75 -0.47 4.93 -12.94
N ASP A 76 -1.49 5.72 -13.21
CA ASP A 76 -1.37 7.03 -13.86
C ASP A 76 -1.33 8.20 -12.88
N MET A 77 -1.32 7.96 -11.57
CA MET A 77 -1.12 9.02 -10.60
C MET A 77 0.35 9.47 -10.57
N THR A 78 0.56 10.71 -10.15
CA THR A 78 1.92 11.17 -9.80
C THR A 78 2.27 10.75 -8.37
N GLY A 79 3.57 10.72 -8.05
CA GLY A 79 4.00 10.46 -6.68
C GLY A 79 3.44 11.47 -5.68
N GLY A 80 3.37 12.74 -6.07
CA GLY A 80 2.77 13.79 -5.22
C GLY A 80 1.30 13.57 -4.95
N GLU A 81 0.55 13.07 -5.94
CA GLU A 81 -0.87 12.75 -5.78
C GLU A 81 -1.08 11.58 -4.82
N VAL A 82 -0.26 10.54 -4.94
CA VAL A 82 -0.32 9.40 -4.02
C VAL A 82 0.00 9.84 -2.59
N ARG A 83 1.06 10.62 -2.41
CA ARG A 83 1.44 11.16 -1.10
C ARG A 83 0.30 11.96 -0.47
N ALA A 84 -0.33 12.87 -1.24
CA ALA A 84 -1.41 13.70 -0.75
C ALA A 84 -2.64 12.85 -0.37
N ALA A 85 -2.95 11.83 -1.16
CA ALA A 85 -4.08 10.95 -0.89
C ALA A 85 -3.88 10.13 0.39
N VAL A 86 -2.69 9.58 0.60
CA VAL A 86 -2.37 8.85 1.84
C VAL A 86 -2.43 9.78 3.05
N SER A 87 -1.92 11.00 2.94
CA SER A 87 -1.99 11.99 4.02
C SER A 87 -3.44 12.32 4.40
N ARG A 88 -4.32 12.44 3.42
CA ARG A 88 -5.75 12.67 3.69
C ARG A 88 -6.37 11.50 4.46
N VAL A 89 -6.03 10.27 4.12
CA VAL A 89 -6.54 9.09 4.83
C VAL A 89 -6.06 9.08 6.28
N GLU A 90 -4.82 9.45 6.53
CA GLU A 90 -4.28 9.52 7.90
C GLU A 90 -5.01 10.54 8.78
N LEU A 91 -5.61 11.57 8.18
CA LEU A 91 -6.36 12.60 8.91
C LEU A 91 -7.81 12.22 9.21
N LEU A 92 -8.30 11.11 8.66
CA LEU A 92 -9.68 10.67 8.86
C LEU A 92 -9.84 10.00 10.24
N ALA A 93 -11.02 10.20 10.83
CA ALA A 93 -11.34 9.70 12.17
C ALA A 93 -11.92 8.27 12.11
N PHE A 94 -11.32 7.38 11.34
CA PHE A 94 -11.69 5.97 11.29
C PHE A 94 -10.44 5.10 11.23
N ASP A 95 -10.60 3.80 11.51
CA ASP A 95 -9.50 2.84 11.39
C ASP A 95 -9.44 2.28 9.97
N PRO A 96 -8.44 2.65 9.15
CA PRO A 96 -8.34 2.15 7.78
C PRO A 96 -8.20 0.62 7.69
N ALA A 97 -7.71 -0.03 8.75
CA ALA A 97 -7.58 -1.49 8.76
C ALA A 97 -8.92 -2.22 8.80
N GLU A 98 -9.98 -1.56 9.26
CA GLU A 98 -11.33 -2.11 9.32
C GLU A 98 -12.17 -1.74 8.10
N ALA A 99 -11.63 -0.93 7.19
CA ALA A 99 -12.30 -0.51 5.98
C ALA A 99 -12.02 -1.46 4.82
N ASP A 100 -12.87 -1.43 3.81
CA ASP A 100 -12.58 -2.05 2.52
C ASP A 100 -11.33 -1.40 1.91
N PRO A 101 -10.68 -2.04 0.92
CA PRO A 101 -9.55 -1.42 0.25
C PRO A 101 -9.84 0.01 -0.17
N ILE A 102 -8.89 0.91 0.08
CA ILE A 102 -9.09 2.35 -0.11
C ILE A 102 -8.52 2.76 -1.45
N TRP A 103 -9.38 3.27 -2.33
CA TRP A 103 -8.97 3.84 -3.60
C TRP A 103 -8.36 5.21 -3.39
N LEU A 104 -7.14 5.37 -3.86
CA LEU A 104 -6.48 6.67 -3.88
C LEU A 104 -6.87 7.42 -5.16
N SER A 105 -7.06 8.71 -5.04
CA SER A 105 -7.49 9.59 -6.13
C SER A 105 -6.61 10.81 -6.19
N GLY A 106 -6.34 11.31 -7.39
CA GLY A 106 -5.57 12.53 -7.63
C GLY A 106 -6.33 13.82 -7.40
N VAL A 107 -7.57 13.75 -6.97
CA VAL A 107 -8.44 14.92 -6.78
C VAL A 107 -8.51 15.31 -5.32
#